data_ab3ce21c62e992ead93776c0d07edafc
#
_entry.id   ab3ce21c62e992ead93776c0d07edafc
#
_cell.length_a   1.000
_cell.length_b   1.000
_cell.length_c   1.000
_cell.angle_alpha   90.00
_cell.angle_beta   90.00
_cell.angle_gamma   90.00
#
_symmetry.space_group_name_H-M   'P 1'
#
loop_
_entity.id
_entity.type
_entity.pdbx_description
1 polymer ?
#
loop_
_entity_poly.entity_id
_entity_poly.type
_entity_poly.pdbx_seq_one_letter_code
_entity_poly.pdbx_strand_id
1 'polypeptide(L)' 'MRKNKTVQQLFGSRVRKLRKLKGWSQERFADECGLHRTYIGAIERGERNVSLNNIHAIAKALDISVKELFDY' A
#
# COMPACT_ATOMS: atom_id res chain seq x y z
N MET A 1 8.64 -6.70 -25.30
CA MET A 1 9.60 -6.38 -24.22
C MET A 1 8.86 -5.93 -22.97
N ARG A 2 9.24 -6.46 -21.84
CA ARG A 2 8.58 -6.12 -20.58
C ARG A 2 9.20 -4.87 -19.97
N LYS A 3 8.37 -3.92 -19.57
CA LYS A 3 8.85 -2.76 -18.82
C LYS A 3 9.11 -3.15 -17.36
N ASN A 4 10.18 -2.61 -16.81
CA ASN A 4 10.42 -2.76 -15.38
C ASN A 4 9.47 -1.84 -14.61
N LYS A 5 8.92 -2.34 -13.51
CA LYS A 5 8.08 -1.53 -12.64
C LYS A 5 8.94 -0.62 -11.78
N THR A 6 8.43 0.55 -11.47
CA THR A 6 9.08 1.47 -10.53
C THR A 6 8.92 0.91 -9.11
N VAL A 7 9.72 1.43 -8.18
CA VAL A 7 9.58 1.09 -6.76
C VAL A 7 8.17 1.40 -6.28
N GLN A 8 7.62 2.53 -6.70
CA GLN A 8 6.26 2.93 -6.32
C GLN A 8 5.23 1.93 -6.83
N GLN A 9 5.40 1.44 -8.06
CA GLN A 9 4.47 0.44 -8.62
C GLN A 9 4.58 -0.90 -7.90
N LEU A 10 5.80 -1.33 -7.59
CA LEU A 10 6.01 -2.58 -6.84
C LEU A 10 5.39 -2.49 -5.46
N PHE A 11 5.65 -1.40 -4.76
CA PHE A 11 5.08 -1.17 -3.44
C PHE A 11 3.55 -1.11 -3.48
N GLY A 12 3.01 -0.34 -4.41
CA GLY A 12 1.55 -0.19 -4.56
C GLY A 12 0.86 -1.51 -4.87
N SER A 13 1.45 -2.32 -5.74
CA SER A 13 0.90 -3.65 -6.06
C SER A 13 0.89 -4.56 -4.83
N ARG A 14 1.96 -4.51 -4.04
CA ARG A 14 2.06 -5.28 -2.80
C ARG A 14 0.99 -4.86 -1.79
N VAL A 15 0.84 -3.55 -1.60
CA VAL A 15 -0.18 -3.00 -0.69
C VAL A 15 -1.58 -3.45 -1.12
N ARG A 16 -1.87 -3.34 -2.41
CA ARG A 16 -3.18 -3.76 -2.94
C ARG A 16 -3.44 -5.24 -2.67
N LYS A 17 -2.44 -6.08 -2.91
CA LYS A 17 -2.55 -7.53 -2.68
C LYS A 17 -2.88 -7.82 -1.21
N LEU A 18 -2.14 -7.19 -0.31
CA LEU A 18 -2.34 -7.40 1.13
C LEU A 18 -3.69 -6.88 1.59
N ARG A 19 -4.13 -5.74 1.06
CA ARG A 19 -5.46 -5.21 1.34
C ARG A 19 -6.54 -6.21 0.93
N LYS A 20 -6.42 -6.76 -0.28
CA LYS A 20 -7.40 -7.71 -0.79
C LYS A 20 -7.43 -9.01 0.01
N LEU A 21 -6.27 -9.44 0.50
CA LEU A 21 -6.20 -10.61 1.39
C LEU A 21 -6.95 -10.38 2.70
N LYS A 22 -7.05 -9.15 3.16
CA LYS A 22 -7.86 -8.77 4.32
C LYS A 22 -9.35 -8.72 3.97
N GLY A 23 -9.70 -8.72 2.70
CA GLY A 23 -11.09 -8.56 2.27
C GLY A 23 -11.58 -7.11 2.36
N TRP A 24 -10.68 -6.14 2.40
CA TRP A 24 -11.03 -4.74 2.60
C TRP A 24 -11.17 -3.99 1.28
N SER A 25 -12.14 -3.06 1.24
CA SER A 25 -12.20 -2.04 0.19
C SER A 25 -11.09 -1.01 0.42
N GLN A 26 -10.82 -0.19 -0.58
CA GLN A 26 -9.88 0.93 -0.41
C GLN A 26 -10.35 1.89 0.69
N GLU A 27 -11.65 2.13 0.77
CA GLU A 27 -12.22 3.00 1.78
C GLU A 27 -12.01 2.45 3.19
N ARG A 28 -12.29 1.17 3.40
CA ARG A 28 -12.08 0.51 4.68
C ARG A 28 -10.60 0.57 5.07
N PHE A 29 -9.73 0.27 4.12
CA PHE A 29 -8.29 0.27 4.36
C PHE A 29 -7.79 1.66 4.73
N ALA A 30 -8.26 2.69 4.01
CA ALA A 30 -7.90 4.08 4.32
C ALA A 30 -8.30 4.44 5.75
N ASP A 31 -9.51 4.04 6.16
CA ASP A 31 -9.98 4.27 7.53
C ASP A 31 -9.06 3.59 8.54
N GLU A 32 -8.65 2.35 8.28
CA GLU A 32 -7.76 1.61 9.17
C GLU A 32 -6.38 2.25 9.27
N CYS A 33 -5.91 2.86 8.17
CA CYS A 33 -4.60 3.54 8.14
C CYS A 33 -4.66 4.96 8.70
N GLY A 34 -5.86 5.54 8.82
CA GLY A 34 -5.98 6.96 9.13
C GLY A 34 -5.56 7.84 7.98
N LEU A 35 -5.70 7.36 6.74
CA LEU A 35 -5.31 8.07 5.53
C LEU A 35 -6.54 8.30 4.64
N HIS A 36 -6.42 9.23 3.71
CA HIS A 36 -7.50 9.53 2.79
C HIS A 36 -7.61 8.43 1.72
N ARG A 37 -8.86 8.09 1.35
CA ARG A 37 -9.11 7.05 0.34
C ARG A 37 -8.43 7.35 -1.00
N THR A 38 -8.46 8.62 -1.42
CA THR A 38 -7.84 9.03 -2.67
C THR A 38 -6.34 8.74 -2.66
N TYR A 39 -5.71 8.97 -1.50
CA TYR A 39 -4.28 8.71 -1.33
C TYR A 39 -3.98 7.22 -1.42
N ILE A 40 -4.79 6.38 -0.77
CA ILE A 40 -4.64 4.92 -0.85
C ILE A 40 -4.73 4.45 -2.30
N GLY A 41 -5.70 4.95 -3.05
CA GLY A 41 -5.84 4.60 -4.46
C GLY A 41 -4.61 4.98 -5.28
N ALA A 42 -4.08 6.19 -5.04
CA ALA A 42 -2.89 6.65 -5.74
C ALA A 42 -1.66 5.81 -5.39
N ILE A 43 -1.52 5.39 -4.12
CA ILE A 43 -0.43 4.50 -3.69
C ILE A 43 -0.51 3.18 -4.45
N GLU A 44 -1.69 2.59 -4.51
CA GLU A 44 -1.88 1.29 -5.15
C GLU A 44 -1.61 1.34 -6.66
N ARG A 45 -1.81 2.50 -7.28
CA ARG A 45 -1.50 2.67 -8.70
C ARG A 45 -0.03 3.02 -8.96
N GLY A 46 0.77 3.17 -7.90
CA GLY A 46 2.18 3.50 -8.03
C GLY A 46 2.44 4.96 -8.36
N GLU A 47 1.52 5.83 -8.00
CA GLU A 47 1.58 7.26 -8.34
C GLU A 47 2.14 8.13 -7.23
N ARG A 48 2.48 7.55 -6.08
CA ARG A 48 2.95 8.33 -4.93
C ARG A 48 4.24 7.77 -4.37
N ASN A 49 5.09 8.69 -3.93
CA ASN A 49 6.28 8.36 -3.17
C ASN A 49 5.91 8.46 -1.69
N VAL A 50 5.68 7.31 -1.07
CA VAL A 50 5.07 7.22 0.26
C VAL A 50 6.08 7.56 1.35
N SER A 51 5.70 8.43 2.28
CA SER A 51 6.57 8.81 3.39
C SER A 51 6.76 7.63 4.36
N LEU A 52 7.84 7.66 5.14
CA LEU A 52 8.09 6.64 6.16
C LEU A 52 6.94 6.55 7.15
N ASN A 53 6.38 7.68 7.55
CA ASN A 53 5.27 7.68 8.50
C ASN A 53 4.05 6.95 7.93
N ASN A 54 3.77 7.17 6.66
CA ASN A 54 2.61 6.53 6.03
C ASN A 54 2.88 5.06 5.74
N ILE A 55 4.12 4.69 5.40
CA ILE A 55 4.52 3.28 5.28
C ILE A 55 4.28 2.56 6.60
N HIS A 56 4.69 3.17 7.71
CA HIS A 56 4.47 2.60 9.04
C HIS A 56 2.98 2.44 9.35
N ALA A 57 2.18 3.46 9.04
CA ALA A 57 0.73 3.42 9.27
C ALA A 57 0.07 2.29 8.47
N ILE A 58 0.51 2.09 7.23
CA ILE A 58 -0.01 1.03 6.35
C ILE A 58 0.34 -0.36 6.91
N ALA A 59 1.58 -0.55 7.30
CA ALA A 59 2.02 -1.83 7.88
C ALA A 59 1.26 -2.14 9.16
N LYS A 60 1.07 -1.14 10.02
CA LYS A 60 0.34 -1.29 11.27
C LYS A 60 -1.12 -1.67 11.01
N ALA A 61 -1.77 -1.01 10.05
CA ALA A 61 -3.16 -1.32 9.71
C ALA A 61 -3.30 -2.75 9.20
N LEU A 62 -2.32 -3.23 8.44
CA LEU A 62 -2.31 -4.58 7.91
C LEU A 62 -1.84 -5.62 8.93
N ASP A 63 -1.38 -5.17 10.08
CA ASP A 63 -0.85 -6.02 11.16
C ASP A 63 0.34 -6.86 10.68
N ILE A 64 1.25 -6.23 9.96
CA ILE A 64 2.48 -6.86 9.47
C ILE A 64 3.66 -5.95 9.76
N SER A 65 4.87 -6.50 9.65
CA SER A 65 6.07 -5.69 9.77
C SER A 65 6.29 -4.88 8.48
N VAL A 66 7.06 -3.80 8.58
CA VAL A 66 7.45 -3.03 7.39
C VAL A 66 8.22 -3.91 6.42
N LYS A 67 9.04 -4.84 6.94
CA LYS A 67 9.78 -5.79 6.12
C LYS A 67 8.84 -6.60 5.23
N GLU A 68 7.77 -7.13 5.80
CA GLU A 68 6.78 -7.90 5.04
C GLU A 68 6.09 -7.07 3.98
N LEU A 69 5.91 -5.78 4.24
CA LEU A 69 5.29 -4.87 3.30
C LEU A 69 6.13 -4.72 2.03
N PHE A 70 7.44 -4.91 2.12
CA PHE A 70 8.37 -4.80 0.99
C PHE A 70 8.80 -6.16 0.42
N ASP A 71 8.11 -7.22 0.80
CA ASP A 71 8.42 -8.56 0.32
C ASP A 71 7.75 -8.82 -1.03
N TYR A 72 8.42 -8.34 -2.08
CA TYR A 72 7.90 -8.49 -3.44
C TYR A 72 8.99 -8.78 -4.49
#